data_8742e708335697f6f851f9b0ea0ef9b5
#
_entry.id   8742e708335697f6f851f9b0ea0ef9b5
#
_cell.length_a   1.000
_cell.length_b   1.000
_cell.length_c   1.000
_cell.angle_alpha   90.00
_cell.angle_beta   90.00
_cell.angle_gamma   90.00
#
_symmetry.space_group_name_H-M   'P 1'
#
loop_
_entity.id
_entity.type
_entity.pdbx_description
1 polymer ?
#
loop_
_entity_poly.entity_id
_entity_poly.type
_entity_poly.pdbx_seq_one_letter_code
_entity_poly.pdbx_strand_id
1 'polypeptide(L)'
;MSEDEFDVSEYARQLEYTQELGIGDLSRPATSEDDAGGLTRRDLLVKGGVGAAAVAGLGSLAGSAAAATSKAGKFTGTLRVLSLGVEWPQGVQQQAEKDLGFKFKVDLVGSGAQPQIAITNPERFDVYGGYNYQTLLIWPSGNLQPIDTQKIPTWNQFYKLFSHGKVNPASQVCTFGQGNAPFRVTYVDPDGSTGLPAFASGPASNKQVIRWIGENGKPIGGKPQPRWIVGPAAHFNADSMGYNSEVVQKRPNQVSWAELLNKKWKGRVALLRDPGIMAQDAAFAVQQLGLMKFKDFGNPTKAEISRLFKIMGTYKKQGQFRAFWDQFPDSVNLMQSKEVVLESMWSPAVALLKAAGVPVLYAAPPEGFRGWCSATGISAKVTDPARLQACYDYINWMYTGFLGAAIMRQGYYIANGTKLPGWIRSDQGKAFGFTSAEYDYWWGGKTAPRDLPGITGKVGDVKGGTAREGGAFNKRICRYRSWNSYPREAVFLVTTVNNFLA
;
A
#
# COMPACT_ATOMS: atom_id res chain seq x y z
N MET A 1 -9.22 -35.17 7.67
CA MET A 1 -8.00 -34.35 7.88
C MET A 1 -8.51 -33.03 8.43
N SER A 2 -8.28 -32.77 9.71
CA SER A 2 -8.74 -31.60 10.44
C SER A 2 -8.17 -30.32 9.80
N GLU A 3 -9.05 -29.39 9.49
CA GLU A 3 -8.68 -28.02 9.13
C GLU A 3 -8.12 -27.37 10.39
N ASP A 4 -6.81 -27.18 10.46
CA ASP A 4 -6.18 -26.38 11.50
C ASP A 4 -6.66 -24.94 11.36
N GLU A 5 -7.54 -24.50 12.25
CA GLU A 5 -7.98 -23.11 12.37
C GLU A 5 -6.76 -22.23 12.74
N PHE A 6 -6.65 -21.09 12.08
CA PHE A 6 -5.67 -20.05 12.43
C PHE A 6 -6.01 -19.48 13.81
N ASP A 7 -5.23 -19.87 14.83
CA ASP A 7 -5.41 -19.41 16.20
C ASP A 7 -4.77 -18.02 16.41
N VAL A 8 -5.61 -16.99 16.37
CA VAL A 8 -5.22 -15.60 16.61
C VAL A 8 -4.71 -15.38 18.03
N SER A 9 -5.20 -16.17 19.02
CA SER A 9 -4.73 -16.07 20.41
C SER A 9 -3.30 -16.59 20.55
N GLU A 10 -2.93 -17.57 19.73
CA GLU A 10 -1.56 -18.06 19.62
C GLU A 10 -0.65 -17.03 18.91
N TYR A 11 -1.15 -16.37 17.87
CA TYR A 11 -0.43 -15.29 17.21
C TYR A 11 -0.18 -14.09 18.14
N ALA A 12 -1.19 -13.66 18.89
CA ALA A 12 -1.06 -12.60 19.89
C ALA A 12 -0.06 -12.97 21.00
N ARG A 13 -0.13 -14.20 21.53
CA ARG A 13 0.82 -14.72 22.51
C ARG A 13 2.26 -14.82 21.98
N GLN A 14 2.43 -15.19 20.71
CA GLN A 14 3.76 -15.24 20.09
C GLN A 14 4.34 -13.84 19.87
N LEU A 15 3.50 -12.82 19.62
CA LEU A 15 3.92 -11.42 19.55
C LEU A 15 4.34 -10.88 20.93
N GLU A 16 3.59 -11.21 21.99
CA GLU A 16 3.94 -10.89 23.39
C GLU A 16 5.27 -11.55 23.79
N TYR A 17 5.45 -12.83 23.46
CA TYR A 17 6.69 -13.57 23.73
C TYR A 17 7.92 -12.97 23.01
N THR A 18 7.75 -12.44 21.78
CA THR A 18 8.83 -11.74 21.09
C THR A 18 9.18 -10.39 21.72
N GLN A 19 8.22 -9.73 22.38
CA GLN A 19 8.46 -8.50 23.18
C GLN A 19 9.23 -8.82 24.48
N GLU A 20 8.86 -9.88 25.19
CA GLU A 20 9.54 -10.31 26.43
C GLU A 20 11.00 -10.74 26.19
N LEU A 21 11.30 -11.29 25.02
CA LEU A 21 12.66 -11.67 24.63
C LEU A 21 13.52 -10.47 24.15
N GLY A 22 13.01 -9.25 24.17
CA GLY A 22 13.72 -8.06 23.68
C GLY A 22 14.02 -8.12 22.18
N ILE A 23 13.39 -9.03 21.45
CA ILE A 23 13.51 -9.18 20.00
C ILE A 23 12.46 -8.27 19.38
N GLY A 24 12.78 -6.97 19.25
CA GLY A 24 11.98 -6.09 18.45
C GLY A 24 11.43 -4.85 19.11
N ASP A 25 12.26 -4.09 19.81
CA ASP A 25 11.97 -2.66 19.94
C ASP A 25 12.17 -1.99 18.57
N LEU A 26 11.18 -2.15 17.69
CA LEU A 26 11.13 -1.55 16.36
C LEU A 26 10.96 -0.03 16.42
N SER A 27 10.95 0.56 17.62
CA SER A 27 10.84 2.01 17.85
C SER A 27 12.20 2.71 18.00
N ARG A 28 13.30 1.96 18.11
CA ARG A 28 14.63 2.58 18.19
C ARG A 28 15.23 2.81 16.80
N PRO A 29 15.62 4.06 16.49
CA PRO A 29 16.44 4.32 15.31
C PRO A 29 17.80 3.63 15.49
N ALA A 30 18.31 3.03 14.42
CA ALA A 30 19.68 2.56 14.37
C ALA A 30 20.61 3.74 14.61
N THR A 31 21.28 3.78 15.77
CA THR A 31 22.35 4.74 16.04
C THR A 31 23.62 4.20 15.40
N SER A 32 24.01 4.78 14.28
CA SER A 32 25.39 4.84 13.87
C SER A 32 25.71 6.32 13.64
N GLU A 33 26.37 6.93 14.62
CA GLU A 33 27.17 8.12 14.41
C GLU A 33 28.34 7.70 13.54
N ASP A 34 28.32 8.14 12.27
CA ASP A 34 29.53 8.43 11.51
C ASP A 34 29.18 9.38 10.37
N ASP A 35 29.92 10.48 10.32
CA ASP A 35 29.83 11.61 9.42
C ASP A 35 29.94 11.21 7.93
N ALA A 36 28.85 11.39 7.19
CA ALA A 36 28.93 11.65 5.76
C ALA A 36 27.70 12.49 5.35
N GLY A 37 27.91 13.63 4.71
CA GLY A 37 26.97 14.69 4.38
C GLY A 37 25.67 14.28 3.64
N GLY A 38 24.87 13.42 4.26
CA GLY A 38 23.55 13.02 3.82
C GLY A 38 22.50 14.00 4.35
N LEU A 39 21.39 14.16 3.63
CA LEU A 39 20.24 14.94 4.06
C LEU A 39 19.75 14.43 5.43
N THR A 40 19.70 15.32 6.41
CA THR A 40 19.18 14.98 7.73
C THR A 40 17.66 14.70 7.64
N ARG A 41 17.10 14.00 8.65
CA ARG A 41 15.64 13.82 8.83
C ARG A 41 14.88 15.14 8.65
N ARG A 42 15.48 16.24 9.09
CA ARG A 42 14.94 17.60 8.99
C ARG A 42 15.01 18.12 7.54
N ASP A 43 16.05 17.80 6.80
CA ASP A 43 16.23 18.22 5.40
C ASP A 43 15.29 17.47 4.45
N LEU A 44 14.99 16.19 4.72
CA LEU A 44 13.98 15.43 3.97
C LEU A 44 12.56 15.94 4.24
N LEU A 45 12.27 16.28 5.50
CA LEU A 45 10.99 16.90 5.89
C LEU A 45 10.88 18.34 5.39
N VAL A 46 11.98 19.08 5.34
CA VAL A 46 12.02 20.49 4.91
C VAL A 46 12.17 20.61 3.38
N LYS A 47 12.99 19.77 2.74
CA LYS A 47 13.19 19.81 1.28
C LYS A 47 12.11 19.05 0.50
N GLY A 48 11.48 18.01 1.09
CA GLY A 48 10.23 17.44 0.56
C GLY A 48 9.02 18.33 0.83
N GLY A 49 9.20 19.43 1.55
CA GLY A 49 8.20 20.30 2.12
C GLY A 49 8.04 21.67 1.47
N VAL A 50 8.45 21.90 0.24
CA VAL A 50 8.28 23.22 -0.40
C VAL A 50 7.20 23.19 -1.47
N GLY A 51 6.00 23.41 -1.04
CA GLY A 51 4.83 23.68 -1.87
C GLY A 51 3.83 24.58 -1.14
N ALA A 52 4.28 25.32 -0.12
CA ALA A 52 3.46 26.29 0.60
C ALA A 52 3.78 27.71 0.11
N ALA A 53 3.55 27.98 -1.17
CA ALA A 53 3.46 29.36 -1.65
C ALA A 53 2.25 29.46 -2.57
N ALA A 54 1.33 30.34 -2.19
CA ALA A 54 0.13 30.76 -2.89
C ALA A 54 -1.18 30.02 -2.57
N VAL A 55 -1.66 30.13 -1.33
CA VAL A 55 -3.10 30.26 -1.08
C VAL A 55 -3.32 31.36 -0.03
N ALA A 56 -3.01 32.58 -0.41
CA ALA A 56 -3.56 33.75 0.24
C ALA A 56 -4.56 34.39 -0.73
N GLY A 57 -5.84 34.24 -0.47
CA GLY A 57 -6.91 34.97 -1.12
C GLY A 57 -7.74 34.13 -2.09
N LEU A 58 -8.79 33.53 -1.57
CA LEU A 58 -10.06 33.44 -2.27
C LEU A 58 -11.16 33.13 -1.24
N GLY A 59 -12.11 34.04 -1.20
CA GLY A 59 -13.26 34.02 -0.32
C GLY A 59 -14.15 32.80 -0.52
N SER A 60 -14.93 32.55 0.49
CA SER A 60 -15.97 31.54 0.60
C SER A 60 -16.84 31.41 -0.65
N LEU A 61 -16.74 30.29 -1.34
CA LEU A 61 -17.81 29.76 -2.16
C LEU A 61 -18.13 28.36 -1.66
N ALA A 62 -19.17 28.30 -0.84
CA ALA A 62 -19.82 27.08 -0.43
C ALA A 62 -20.56 26.49 -1.62
N GLY A 63 -19.93 25.55 -2.33
CA GLY A 63 -20.55 24.72 -3.34
C GLY A 63 -20.95 23.38 -2.73
N SER A 64 -22.22 23.17 -2.53
CA SER A 64 -22.87 22.06 -1.85
C SER A 64 -22.59 20.69 -2.48
N ALA A 65 -21.81 19.85 -1.82
CA ALA A 65 -22.00 18.40 -1.89
C ALA A 65 -23.09 18.07 -0.84
N ALA A 66 -24.33 17.94 -1.27
CA ALA A 66 -25.42 17.52 -0.40
C ALA A 66 -25.22 16.05 0.00
N ALA A 67 -24.54 15.83 1.13
CA ALA A 67 -24.58 14.58 1.85
C ALA A 67 -25.83 14.61 2.74
N ALA A 68 -26.67 13.59 2.64
CA ALA A 68 -27.81 13.42 3.50
C ALA A 68 -27.39 13.41 4.98
N THR A 69 -27.67 14.49 5.68
CA THR A 69 -27.38 14.67 7.10
C THR A 69 -28.30 13.79 7.93
N SER A 70 -27.76 12.76 8.54
CA SER A 70 -28.36 12.11 9.70
C SER A 70 -28.37 13.09 10.89
N LYS A 71 -29.38 12.97 11.81
CA LYS A 71 -29.53 13.80 13.02
C LYS A 71 -28.42 13.67 14.10
N ALA A 72 -27.24 13.16 13.75
CA ALA A 72 -26.09 13.18 14.64
C ALA A 72 -25.49 14.59 14.64
N GLY A 73 -25.18 15.16 15.80
CA GLY A 73 -24.53 16.45 15.92
C GLY A 73 -23.24 16.49 15.11
N LYS A 74 -22.87 17.66 14.56
CA LYS A 74 -21.65 17.81 13.76
C LYS A 74 -20.43 17.46 14.63
N PHE A 75 -19.60 16.52 14.18
CA PHE A 75 -18.34 16.20 14.86
C PHE A 75 -17.35 17.37 14.74
N THR A 76 -16.82 17.82 15.88
CA THR A 76 -15.86 18.94 15.97
C THR A 76 -14.55 18.53 16.65
N GLY A 77 -14.41 17.23 16.94
CA GLY A 77 -13.25 16.68 17.65
C GLY A 77 -12.05 16.43 16.75
N THR A 78 -11.17 15.58 17.24
CA THR A 78 -10.01 15.09 16.51
C THR A 78 -10.21 13.63 16.11
N LEU A 79 -10.14 13.34 14.82
CA LEU A 79 -10.15 11.98 14.27
C LEU A 79 -8.73 11.40 14.32
N ARG A 80 -8.57 10.23 14.92
CA ARG A 80 -7.27 9.57 15.06
C ARG A 80 -7.08 8.57 13.94
N VAL A 81 -5.97 8.68 13.20
CA VAL A 81 -5.68 7.81 12.05
C VAL A 81 -4.35 7.10 12.27
N LEU A 82 -4.36 5.78 12.23
CA LEU A 82 -3.14 4.95 12.19
C LEU A 82 -2.83 4.67 10.72
N SER A 83 -1.68 5.14 10.21
CA SER A 83 -1.40 5.06 8.78
C SER A 83 0.09 4.94 8.45
N LEU A 84 0.40 4.77 7.16
CA LEU A 84 1.75 4.82 6.60
C LEU A 84 2.08 6.24 6.14
N GLY A 85 3.35 6.65 6.24
CA GLY A 85 3.77 7.99 5.82
C GLY A 85 3.46 8.31 4.36
N VAL A 86 3.57 7.33 3.48
CA VAL A 86 3.30 7.49 2.04
C VAL A 86 1.80 7.69 1.72
N GLU A 87 0.92 7.41 2.67
CA GLU A 87 -0.54 7.58 2.51
C GLU A 87 -0.99 9.01 2.85
N TRP A 88 -0.11 9.78 3.47
CA TRP A 88 -0.34 11.17 3.87
C TRP A 88 0.66 12.13 3.23
N PRO A 89 0.58 12.34 1.90
CA PRO A 89 1.40 13.34 1.24
C PRO A 89 1.22 14.72 1.87
N GLN A 90 2.23 15.57 1.72
CA GLN A 90 2.16 16.93 2.22
C GLN A 90 0.90 17.67 1.72
N GLY A 91 0.26 18.41 2.62
CA GLY A 91 -0.95 19.18 2.33
C GLY A 91 -2.25 18.39 2.44
N VAL A 92 -2.20 17.04 2.48
CA VAL A 92 -3.40 16.20 2.57
C VAL A 92 -4.15 16.44 3.88
N GLN A 93 -3.43 16.47 5.02
CA GLN A 93 -4.06 16.72 6.31
C GLN A 93 -4.74 18.08 6.36
N GLN A 94 -4.03 19.14 5.95
CA GLN A 94 -4.55 20.49 5.95
C GLN A 94 -5.80 20.64 5.08
N GLN A 95 -5.78 20.01 3.91
CA GLN A 95 -6.95 20.06 3.01
C GLN A 95 -8.12 19.25 3.56
N ALA A 96 -7.87 18.08 4.13
CA ALA A 96 -8.92 17.27 4.78
C ALA A 96 -9.55 18.02 5.96
N GLU A 97 -8.74 18.64 6.83
CA GLU A 97 -9.24 19.45 7.94
C GLU A 97 -10.08 20.64 7.48
N LYS A 98 -9.65 21.29 6.39
CA LYS A 98 -10.39 22.41 5.80
C LYS A 98 -11.74 21.97 5.23
N ASP A 99 -11.75 20.88 4.48
CA ASP A 99 -12.94 20.42 3.76
C ASP A 99 -13.96 19.77 4.72
N LEU A 100 -13.49 19.05 5.74
CA LEU A 100 -14.33 18.29 6.67
C LEU A 100 -14.71 19.07 7.93
N GLY A 101 -13.92 20.08 8.31
CA GLY A 101 -14.22 20.97 9.44
C GLY A 101 -13.92 20.35 10.81
N PHE A 102 -13.08 19.30 10.89
CA PHE A 102 -12.58 18.72 12.12
C PHE A 102 -11.08 18.42 12.00
N LYS A 103 -10.41 18.10 13.12
CA LYS A 103 -8.97 17.91 13.19
C LYS A 103 -8.57 16.44 13.00
N PHE A 104 -7.34 16.22 12.57
CA PHE A 104 -6.72 14.91 12.49
C PHE A 104 -5.51 14.79 13.41
N LYS A 105 -5.39 13.63 14.07
CA LYS A 105 -4.15 13.16 14.69
C LYS A 105 -3.70 11.92 13.92
N VAL A 106 -2.67 12.08 13.10
CA VAL A 106 -2.15 11.00 12.27
C VAL A 106 -0.95 10.37 12.96
N ASP A 107 -1.03 9.09 13.20
CA ASP A 107 0.01 8.26 13.79
C ASP A 107 0.66 7.45 12.67
N LEU A 108 1.85 7.86 12.26
CA LEU A 108 2.59 7.26 11.15
C LEU A 108 3.56 6.20 11.68
N VAL A 109 3.37 4.97 11.22
CA VAL A 109 4.18 3.82 11.65
C VAL A 109 4.64 2.99 10.44
N GLY A 110 5.65 2.13 10.63
CA GLY A 110 6.08 1.19 9.60
C GLY A 110 5.05 0.10 9.33
N SER A 111 5.03 -0.45 8.13
CA SER A 111 4.04 -1.43 7.69
C SER A 111 4.05 -2.73 8.50
N GLY A 112 5.20 -3.13 9.04
CA GLY A 112 5.32 -4.32 9.89
C GLY A 112 4.69 -4.14 11.27
N ALA A 113 4.71 -2.92 11.84
CA ALA A 113 4.16 -2.63 13.17
C ALA A 113 2.65 -2.32 13.15
N GLN A 114 2.12 -1.87 12.03
CA GLN A 114 0.72 -1.44 11.91
C GLN A 114 -0.30 -2.50 12.35
N PRO A 115 -0.25 -3.76 11.85
CA PRO A 115 -1.23 -4.77 12.24
C PRO A 115 -1.17 -5.08 13.74
N GLN A 116 0.04 -5.13 14.32
CA GLN A 116 0.22 -5.38 15.74
C GLN A 116 -0.45 -4.30 16.59
N ILE A 117 -0.23 -3.01 16.27
CA ILE A 117 -0.89 -1.90 16.96
C ILE A 117 -2.41 -2.00 16.83
N ALA A 118 -2.92 -2.30 15.64
CA ALA A 118 -4.36 -2.43 15.44
C ALA A 118 -4.98 -3.61 16.21
N ILE A 119 -4.24 -4.69 16.41
CA ILE A 119 -4.68 -5.86 17.18
C ILE A 119 -4.62 -5.58 18.69
N THR A 120 -3.54 -4.96 19.19
CA THR A 120 -3.28 -4.84 20.64
C THR A 120 -3.83 -3.54 21.24
N ASN A 121 -3.93 -2.46 20.45
CA ASN A 121 -4.30 -1.12 20.92
C ASN A 121 -5.40 -0.49 20.04
N PRO A 122 -6.59 -1.09 19.90
CA PRO A 122 -7.64 -0.60 19.01
C PRO A 122 -8.22 0.77 19.40
N GLU A 123 -8.03 1.21 20.64
CA GLU A 123 -8.39 2.54 21.14
C GLU A 123 -7.44 3.64 20.67
N ARG A 124 -6.26 3.30 20.11
CA ARG A 124 -5.26 4.27 19.65
C ARG A 124 -5.70 4.99 18.37
N PHE A 125 -6.63 4.40 17.61
CA PHE A 125 -7.10 4.94 16.34
C PHE A 125 -8.62 4.88 16.20
N ASP A 126 -9.18 5.75 15.39
CA ASP A 126 -10.56 5.72 14.92
C ASP A 126 -10.60 5.10 13.51
N VAL A 127 -9.62 5.44 12.69
CA VAL A 127 -9.47 4.96 11.32
C VAL A 127 -8.11 4.28 11.15
N TYR A 128 -8.13 3.08 10.57
CA TYR A 128 -6.96 2.34 10.14
C TYR A 128 -6.74 2.57 8.64
N GLY A 129 -5.57 3.08 8.27
CA GLY A 129 -5.12 3.18 6.88
C GLY A 129 -3.88 2.31 6.70
N GLY A 130 -4.04 1.16 6.05
CA GLY A 130 -2.94 0.22 5.85
C GLY A 130 -3.20 -0.72 4.69
N TYR A 131 -2.37 -1.72 4.51
CA TYR A 131 -2.55 -2.68 3.42
C TYR A 131 -3.79 -3.54 3.61
N ASN A 132 -4.55 -3.76 2.53
CA ASN A 132 -5.77 -4.56 2.57
C ASN A 132 -5.52 -6.02 3.01
N TYR A 133 -4.37 -6.62 2.69
CA TYR A 133 -4.05 -7.99 3.11
C TYR A 133 -3.79 -8.10 4.63
N GLN A 134 -3.37 -7.01 5.27
CA GLN A 134 -3.18 -6.96 6.72
C GLN A 134 -4.51 -7.01 7.47
N THR A 135 -5.61 -6.61 6.82
CA THR A 135 -6.94 -6.73 7.44
C THR A 135 -7.31 -8.16 7.77
N LEU A 136 -6.74 -9.16 7.09
CA LEU A 136 -6.92 -10.57 7.45
C LEU A 136 -6.31 -10.94 8.80
N LEU A 137 -5.27 -10.24 9.25
CA LEU A 137 -4.68 -10.41 10.58
C LEU A 137 -5.48 -9.65 11.64
N ILE A 138 -5.95 -8.45 11.31
CA ILE A 138 -6.62 -7.56 12.26
C ILE A 138 -8.08 -7.96 12.46
N TRP A 139 -8.77 -8.36 11.40
CA TRP A 139 -10.20 -8.67 11.44
C TRP A 139 -10.57 -9.74 12.48
N PRO A 140 -9.82 -10.87 12.61
CA PRO A 140 -10.08 -11.89 13.62
C PRO A 140 -10.05 -11.39 15.07
N SER A 141 -9.28 -10.33 15.37
CA SER A 141 -9.25 -9.74 16.72
C SER A 141 -10.56 -9.04 17.11
N GLY A 142 -11.47 -8.80 16.16
CA GLY A 142 -12.69 -8.04 16.38
C GLY A 142 -12.48 -6.54 16.55
N ASN A 143 -11.29 -6.03 16.28
CA ASN A 143 -10.93 -4.62 16.48
C ASN A 143 -11.29 -3.69 15.30
N LEU A 144 -11.78 -4.25 14.19
CA LEU A 144 -12.39 -3.49 13.11
C LEU A 144 -13.89 -3.77 13.05
N GLN A 145 -14.68 -2.78 12.67
CA GLN A 145 -16.11 -2.93 12.45
C GLN A 145 -16.45 -2.98 10.96
N PRO A 146 -17.58 -3.64 10.59
CA PRO A 146 -18.03 -3.67 9.20
C PRO A 146 -18.37 -2.27 8.70
N ILE A 147 -17.96 -1.97 7.47
CA ILE A 147 -18.27 -0.71 6.78
C ILE A 147 -19.40 -0.95 5.78
N ASP A 148 -20.42 -0.09 5.84
CA ASP A 148 -21.58 -0.13 4.96
C ASP A 148 -21.28 0.55 3.62
N THR A 149 -21.24 -0.22 2.52
CA THR A 149 -21.00 0.32 1.18
C THR A 149 -22.10 1.30 0.73
N GLN A 150 -23.30 1.25 1.30
CA GLN A 150 -24.37 2.21 1.00
C GLN A 150 -24.06 3.61 1.55
N LYS A 151 -23.15 3.72 2.52
CA LYS A 151 -22.65 5.01 3.05
C LYS A 151 -21.44 5.54 2.27
N ILE A 152 -21.02 4.86 1.19
CA ILE A 152 -19.93 5.28 0.30
C ILE A 152 -20.52 5.60 -1.08
N PRO A 153 -20.96 6.83 -1.35
CA PRO A 153 -21.64 7.21 -2.61
C PRO A 153 -20.79 6.91 -3.85
N THR A 154 -19.46 6.92 -3.70
CA THR A 154 -18.51 6.64 -4.78
C THR A 154 -18.21 5.14 -4.98
N TRP A 155 -18.79 4.24 -4.18
CA TRP A 155 -18.50 2.80 -4.23
C TRP A 155 -18.60 2.21 -5.64
N ASN A 156 -19.63 2.58 -6.39
CA ASN A 156 -19.84 2.11 -7.75
C ASN A 156 -18.88 2.74 -8.79
N GLN A 157 -18.12 3.76 -8.39
CA GLN A 157 -17.13 4.44 -9.23
C GLN A 157 -15.74 3.81 -9.12
N PHE A 158 -15.54 2.92 -8.16
CA PHE A 158 -14.26 2.22 -7.98
C PHE A 158 -13.96 1.36 -9.21
N TYR A 159 -12.68 1.28 -9.54
CA TYR A 159 -12.21 0.33 -10.54
C TYR A 159 -12.66 -1.08 -10.14
N LYS A 160 -13.27 -1.80 -11.08
CA LYS A 160 -13.99 -3.05 -10.78
C LYS A 160 -13.11 -4.18 -10.24
N LEU A 161 -11.80 -4.07 -10.38
CA LEU A 161 -10.85 -4.97 -9.73
C LEU A 161 -11.04 -5.01 -8.21
N PHE A 162 -11.32 -3.86 -7.59
CA PHE A 162 -11.41 -3.75 -6.12
C PHE A 162 -12.75 -4.24 -5.56
N SER A 163 -13.81 -4.06 -6.31
CA SER A 163 -15.17 -4.37 -5.85
C SER A 163 -15.80 -5.62 -6.50
N HIS A 164 -15.39 -5.97 -7.71
CA HIS A 164 -16.01 -7.06 -8.49
C HIS A 164 -15.02 -8.08 -9.03
N GLY A 165 -13.73 -7.95 -8.73
CA GLY A 165 -12.71 -8.85 -9.26
C GLY A 165 -12.58 -8.84 -10.78
N LYS A 166 -12.99 -7.76 -11.44
CA LYS A 166 -12.89 -7.62 -12.89
C LYS A 166 -11.61 -6.87 -13.24
N VAL A 167 -10.64 -7.58 -13.75
CA VAL A 167 -9.50 -6.97 -14.42
C VAL A 167 -9.97 -6.36 -15.73
N ASN A 168 -9.43 -5.24 -16.12
CA ASN A 168 -9.88 -4.40 -17.24
C ASN A 168 -10.63 -5.17 -18.35
N PRO A 169 -11.92 -4.89 -18.57
CA PRO A 169 -12.73 -5.59 -19.56
C PRO A 169 -12.22 -5.44 -21.00
N ALA A 170 -11.40 -4.44 -21.29
CA ALA A 170 -10.80 -4.23 -22.61
C ALA A 170 -9.52 -5.03 -22.85
N SER A 171 -8.97 -5.72 -21.85
CA SER A 171 -7.73 -6.49 -21.97
C SER A 171 -7.99 -7.98 -21.79
N GLN A 172 -7.78 -8.76 -22.84
CA GLN A 172 -7.90 -10.23 -22.81
C GLN A 172 -6.73 -10.93 -22.10
N VAL A 173 -5.68 -10.20 -21.72
CA VAL A 173 -4.40 -10.76 -21.21
C VAL A 173 -4.20 -10.49 -19.72
N CYS A 174 -5.15 -9.88 -19.05
CA CYS A 174 -5.06 -9.60 -17.63
C CYS A 174 -5.29 -10.85 -16.77
N THR A 175 -4.43 -11.06 -15.80
CA THR A 175 -4.60 -12.05 -14.74
C THR A 175 -4.85 -11.35 -13.42
N PHE A 176 -5.53 -12.04 -12.48
CA PHE A 176 -5.66 -11.54 -11.11
C PHE A 176 -4.34 -11.64 -10.33
N GLY A 177 -3.38 -12.43 -10.81
CA GLY A 177 -2.23 -12.81 -10.01
C GLY A 177 -2.63 -13.74 -8.85
N GLN A 178 -1.63 -14.22 -8.13
CA GLN A 178 -1.80 -14.99 -6.89
C GLN A 178 -1.93 -14.07 -5.68
N GLY A 179 -2.09 -14.61 -4.49
CA GLY A 179 -2.17 -13.86 -3.24
C GLY A 179 -3.52 -13.21 -2.97
N ASN A 180 -3.53 -12.23 -2.05
CA ASN A 180 -4.74 -11.61 -1.51
C ASN A 180 -5.14 -10.36 -2.29
N ALA A 181 -5.59 -10.55 -3.54
CA ALA A 181 -6.18 -9.47 -4.31
C ALA A 181 -7.35 -8.83 -3.52
N PRO A 182 -7.56 -7.50 -3.58
CA PRO A 182 -8.53 -6.80 -2.75
C PRO A 182 -9.92 -7.42 -2.76
N PHE A 183 -10.46 -7.77 -3.92
CA PHE A 183 -11.79 -8.38 -4.04
C PHE A 183 -11.94 -9.73 -3.32
N ARG A 184 -10.83 -10.39 -2.96
CA ARG A 184 -10.84 -11.67 -2.23
C ARG A 184 -10.98 -11.49 -0.73
N VAL A 185 -10.62 -10.32 -0.21
CA VAL A 185 -10.49 -10.08 1.24
C VAL A 185 -11.30 -8.87 1.72
N THR A 186 -12.09 -8.28 0.85
CA THR A 186 -12.83 -7.05 1.14
C THR A 186 -14.16 -7.30 1.86
N TYR A 187 -14.91 -8.35 1.46
CA TYR A 187 -16.29 -8.52 1.90
C TYR A 187 -16.39 -9.31 3.20
N VAL A 188 -17.34 -8.90 4.05
CA VAL A 188 -17.65 -9.55 5.32
C VAL A 188 -19.13 -9.86 5.42
N ASP A 189 -19.46 -10.83 6.26
CA ASP A 189 -20.82 -11.25 6.58
C ASP A 189 -21.06 -11.12 8.09
N PRO A 190 -21.50 -9.94 8.56
CA PRO A 190 -21.61 -9.65 9.99
C PRO A 190 -22.60 -10.54 10.75
N ASP A 191 -23.60 -11.09 10.07
CA ASP A 191 -24.72 -11.84 10.64
C ASP A 191 -24.90 -13.23 10.00
N GLY A 192 -24.02 -13.65 9.11
CA GLY A 192 -24.14 -14.92 8.39
C GLY A 192 -25.26 -14.97 7.36
N SER A 193 -25.91 -13.84 7.07
CA SER A 193 -27.13 -13.77 6.23
C SER A 193 -26.88 -14.03 4.76
N THR A 194 -25.64 -13.82 4.28
CA THR A 194 -25.33 -13.97 2.84
C THR A 194 -25.26 -15.43 2.39
N GLY A 195 -24.95 -16.35 3.30
CA GLY A 195 -24.71 -17.76 2.98
C GLY A 195 -23.59 -17.99 1.97
N LEU A 196 -22.68 -17.02 1.82
CA LEU A 196 -21.50 -17.15 0.95
C LEU A 196 -20.38 -17.90 1.69
N PRO A 197 -19.51 -18.64 0.97
CA PRO A 197 -18.38 -19.32 1.58
C PRO A 197 -17.45 -18.35 2.30
N ALA A 198 -17.05 -18.67 3.52
CA ALA A 198 -16.03 -17.93 4.22
C ALA A 198 -14.68 -17.99 3.49
N PHE A 199 -13.87 -16.95 3.67
CA PHE A 199 -12.49 -16.99 3.24
C PHE A 199 -11.72 -17.97 4.14
N ALA A 200 -10.85 -18.81 3.56
CA ALA A 200 -10.20 -19.92 4.26
C ALA A 200 -9.36 -19.51 5.50
N SER A 201 -8.97 -18.25 5.58
CA SER A 201 -8.27 -17.64 6.72
C SER A 201 -9.16 -16.64 7.48
N GLY A 202 -10.46 -16.62 7.21
CA GLY A 202 -11.40 -15.75 7.91
C GLY A 202 -11.70 -16.25 9.32
N PRO A 203 -12.15 -15.36 10.23
CA PRO A 203 -12.50 -15.73 11.60
C PRO A 203 -13.72 -16.64 11.62
N ALA A 204 -13.73 -17.57 12.56
CA ALA A 204 -14.87 -18.45 12.85
C ALA A 204 -16.01 -17.73 13.62
N SER A 205 -16.17 -16.41 13.43
CA SER A 205 -17.16 -15.58 14.13
C SER A 205 -18.25 -15.08 13.19
N ASN A 206 -19.31 -14.50 13.74
CA ASN A 206 -20.41 -13.86 13.01
C ASN A 206 -20.00 -12.73 12.04
N LYS A 207 -18.71 -12.35 12.04
CA LYS A 207 -18.11 -11.33 11.18
C LYS A 207 -17.12 -11.95 10.21
N GLN A 208 -17.51 -12.96 9.49
CA GLN A 208 -16.59 -13.67 8.59
C GLN A 208 -16.24 -12.84 7.37
N VAL A 209 -14.98 -12.92 6.96
CA VAL A 209 -14.56 -12.53 5.60
C VAL A 209 -15.08 -13.59 4.63
N ILE A 210 -15.86 -13.16 3.65
CA ILE A 210 -16.54 -14.06 2.72
C ILE A 210 -15.93 -14.02 1.31
N ARG A 211 -16.06 -15.14 0.61
CA ARG A 211 -15.74 -15.19 -0.81
C ARG A 211 -17.00 -14.84 -1.62
N TRP A 212 -17.02 -13.67 -2.20
CA TRP A 212 -18.07 -13.31 -3.14
C TRP A 212 -17.68 -13.57 -4.58
N ILE A 213 -16.39 -13.41 -4.90
CA ILE A 213 -15.84 -13.66 -6.24
C ILE A 213 -15.08 -14.98 -6.24
N GLY A 214 -15.42 -15.87 -7.17
CA GLY A 214 -14.69 -17.12 -7.41
C GLY A 214 -13.35 -16.89 -8.13
N GLU A 215 -12.57 -17.95 -8.27
CA GLU A 215 -11.27 -17.94 -8.97
C GLU A 215 -11.40 -17.55 -10.44
N ASN A 216 -12.55 -17.80 -11.04
CA ASN A 216 -12.89 -17.40 -12.41
C ASN A 216 -13.28 -15.91 -12.55
N GLY A 217 -13.19 -15.13 -11.47
CA GLY A 217 -13.57 -13.71 -11.45
C GLY A 217 -15.06 -13.43 -11.52
N LYS A 218 -15.92 -14.44 -11.31
CA LYS A 218 -17.38 -14.29 -11.32
C LYS A 218 -17.97 -14.41 -9.92
N PRO A 219 -19.10 -13.74 -9.64
CA PRO A 219 -19.81 -13.91 -8.38
C PRO A 219 -20.21 -15.36 -8.15
N ILE A 220 -20.01 -15.87 -6.93
CA ILE A 220 -20.36 -17.23 -6.55
C ILE A 220 -21.88 -17.35 -6.44
N GLY A 221 -22.44 -18.38 -7.09
CA GLY A 221 -23.87 -18.70 -7.03
C GLY A 221 -24.81 -17.61 -7.54
N GLY A 222 -24.33 -16.68 -8.38
CA GLY A 222 -25.14 -15.59 -8.90
C GLY A 222 -25.61 -14.59 -7.84
N LYS A 223 -25.07 -14.63 -6.64
CA LYS A 223 -25.43 -13.74 -5.52
C LYS A 223 -25.16 -12.28 -5.86
N PRO A 224 -25.99 -11.33 -5.40
CA PRO A 224 -25.71 -9.92 -5.51
C PRO A 224 -24.45 -9.53 -4.72
N GLN A 225 -23.91 -8.35 -5.01
CA GLN A 225 -22.76 -7.83 -4.28
C GLN A 225 -23.09 -7.67 -2.78
N PRO A 226 -22.27 -8.19 -1.86
CA PRO A 226 -22.47 -8.03 -0.44
C PRO A 226 -22.40 -6.56 -0.02
N ARG A 227 -23.18 -6.20 0.97
CA ARG A 227 -23.27 -4.83 1.49
C ARG A 227 -22.09 -4.42 2.35
N TRP A 228 -21.54 -5.37 3.14
CA TRP A 228 -20.58 -5.08 4.17
C TRP A 228 -19.15 -5.40 3.74
N ILE A 229 -18.22 -4.54 4.11
CA ILE A 229 -16.80 -4.68 3.80
C ILE A 229 -15.95 -4.42 5.05
N VAL A 230 -14.71 -4.96 5.07
CA VAL A 230 -13.70 -4.63 6.09
C VAL A 230 -13.24 -3.19 5.94
N GLY A 231 -13.00 -2.77 4.68
CA GLY A 231 -12.58 -1.42 4.33
C GLY A 231 -12.54 -1.24 2.82
N PRO A 232 -12.91 -0.05 2.31
CA PRO A 232 -12.77 0.24 0.89
C PRO A 232 -11.31 0.34 0.50
N ALA A 233 -10.98 -0.14 -0.71
CA ALA A 233 -9.69 0.10 -1.32
C ALA A 233 -9.47 1.59 -1.51
N ALA A 234 -8.32 2.11 -1.08
CA ALA A 234 -8.00 3.52 -1.27
C ALA A 234 -7.01 3.70 -2.42
N HIS A 235 -5.72 3.55 -2.18
CA HIS A 235 -4.70 3.65 -3.20
C HIS A 235 -3.96 2.33 -3.37
N PHE A 236 -3.29 2.18 -4.50
CA PHE A 236 -2.68 0.93 -4.92
C PHE A 236 -1.58 1.17 -5.95
N ASN A 237 -0.76 0.14 -6.18
CA ASN A 237 0.23 0.19 -7.24
C ASN A 237 0.61 -1.22 -7.74
N ALA A 238 1.41 -1.23 -8.79
CA ALA A 238 2.19 -2.35 -9.27
C ALA A 238 3.64 -2.11 -8.83
N ASP A 239 4.03 -2.74 -7.74
CA ASP A 239 5.33 -2.52 -7.12
C ASP A 239 6.42 -3.45 -7.64
N SER A 240 7.67 -2.99 -7.49
CA SER A 240 8.85 -3.64 -8.01
C SER A 240 10.11 -3.21 -7.24
N MET A 241 11.18 -2.91 -7.96
CA MET A 241 12.48 -2.52 -7.47
C MET A 241 12.89 -1.17 -8.04
N GLY A 242 13.50 -0.31 -7.21
CA GLY A 242 14.29 0.81 -7.67
C GLY A 242 15.72 0.36 -7.98
N TYR A 243 16.33 0.95 -8.99
CA TYR A 243 17.72 0.65 -9.33
C TYR A 243 18.46 1.86 -9.90
N ASN A 244 19.74 1.97 -9.61
CA ASN A 244 20.62 2.98 -10.20
C ASN A 244 20.88 2.64 -11.68
N SER A 245 20.36 3.47 -12.58
CA SER A 245 20.40 3.19 -14.03
C SER A 245 21.79 3.34 -14.65
N GLU A 246 22.68 4.14 -14.06
CA GLU A 246 24.08 4.27 -14.51
C GLU A 246 24.92 3.03 -14.20
N VAL A 247 24.59 2.33 -13.10
CA VAL A 247 25.32 1.14 -12.67
C VAL A 247 24.73 -0.13 -13.24
N VAL A 248 23.41 -0.29 -13.17
CA VAL A 248 22.72 -1.50 -13.66
C VAL A 248 22.64 -1.54 -15.18
N GLN A 249 22.56 -0.38 -15.83
CA GLN A 249 22.62 -0.20 -17.31
C GLN A 249 21.63 -1.10 -18.09
N LYS A 250 20.45 -1.31 -17.51
CA LYS A 250 19.34 -2.06 -18.10
C LYS A 250 18.12 -1.16 -18.27
N ARG A 251 17.34 -1.41 -19.31
CA ARG A 251 16.01 -0.78 -19.44
C ARG A 251 15.07 -1.36 -18.38
N PRO A 252 14.04 -0.62 -17.90
CA PRO A 252 13.13 -1.10 -16.85
C PRO A 252 12.55 -2.49 -17.10
N ASN A 253 12.19 -2.81 -18.33
CA ASN A 253 11.63 -4.11 -18.72
C ASN A 253 12.66 -5.24 -18.88
N GLN A 254 13.92 -4.98 -18.62
CA GLN A 254 15.03 -5.97 -18.62
C GLN A 254 15.54 -6.28 -17.20
N VAL A 255 15.05 -5.55 -16.19
CA VAL A 255 15.41 -5.80 -14.79
C VAL A 255 14.46 -6.84 -14.21
N SER A 256 14.95 -8.05 -14.06
CA SER A 256 14.25 -9.21 -13.48
C SER A 256 14.30 -9.17 -11.95
N TRP A 257 13.35 -9.80 -11.28
CA TRP A 257 13.42 -10.06 -9.84
C TRP A 257 14.67 -10.85 -9.43
N ALA A 258 15.23 -11.66 -10.34
CA ALA A 258 16.49 -12.37 -10.12
C ALA A 258 17.68 -11.44 -9.80
N GLU A 259 17.61 -10.17 -10.18
CA GLU A 259 18.67 -9.20 -9.90
C GLU A 259 18.90 -8.97 -8.41
N LEU A 260 17.88 -9.16 -7.56
CA LEU A 260 18.04 -9.08 -6.09
C LEU A 260 19.08 -10.07 -5.54
N LEU A 261 19.28 -11.19 -6.22
CA LEU A 261 20.21 -12.23 -5.83
C LEU A 261 21.39 -12.40 -6.81
N ASN A 262 21.54 -11.48 -7.76
CA ASN A 262 22.64 -11.48 -8.69
C ASN A 262 23.95 -11.10 -7.98
N LYS A 263 24.93 -12.00 -8.01
CA LYS A 263 26.24 -11.82 -7.36
C LYS A 263 27.01 -10.58 -7.83
N LYS A 264 26.69 -10.06 -9.02
CA LYS A 264 27.25 -8.79 -9.53
C LYS A 264 26.97 -7.62 -8.57
N TRP A 265 25.85 -7.68 -7.83
CA TRP A 265 25.40 -6.63 -6.91
C TRP A 265 25.67 -6.98 -5.44
N LYS A 266 26.55 -7.94 -5.17
CA LYS A 266 26.89 -8.37 -3.82
C LYS A 266 27.26 -7.17 -2.94
N GLY A 267 26.67 -7.08 -1.74
CA GLY A 267 26.86 -5.99 -0.78
C GLY A 267 26.21 -4.66 -1.19
N ARG A 268 25.39 -4.64 -2.27
CA ARG A 268 24.78 -3.43 -2.80
C ARG A 268 23.27 -3.59 -3.09
N VAL A 269 22.61 -4.51 -2.39
CA VAL A 269 21.17 -4.78 -2.50
C VAL A 269 20.51 -4.52 -1.16
N ALA A 270 19.34 -3.90 -1.14
CA ALA A 270 18.49 -3.77 0.06
C ALA A 270 17.10 -4.36 -0.15
N LEU A 271 16.50 -4.85 0.94
CA LEU A 271 15.14 -5.37 0.97
C LEU A 271 14.33 -4.70 2.08
N LEU A 272 13.03 -4.59 1.86
CA LEU A 272 12.07 -4.14 2.89
C LEU A 272 11.88 -5.24 3.95
N ARG A 273 11.84 -4.85 5.22
CA ARG A 273 11.68 -5.77 6.37
C ARG A 273 10.26 -6.32 6.56
N ASP A 274 9.26 -5.82 5.85
CA ASP A 274 7.89 -6.35 5.92
C ASP A 274 7.87 -7.85 5.56
N PRO A 275 7.42 -8.76 6.45
CA PRO A 275 7.51 -10.20 6.22
C PRO A 275 6.77 -10.68 4.97
N GLY A 276 5.59 -10.12 4.69
CA GLY A 276 4.80 -10.48 3.52
C GLY A 276 5.44 -10.02 2.22
N ILE A 277 5.98 -8.81 2.22
CA ILE A 277 6.65 -8.22 1.05
C ILE A 277 8.00 -8.90 0.80
N MET A 278 8.83 -9.03 1.83
CA MET A 278 10.14 -9.67 1.73
C MET A 278 10.03 -11.11 1.21
N ALA A 279 9.07 -11.87 1.74
CA ALA A 279 8.88 -13.25 1.31
C ALA A 279 8.49 -13.35 -0.16
N GLN A 280 7.63 -12.45 -0.66
CA GLN A 280 7.23 -12.46 -2.07
C GLN A 280 8.35 -12.01 -2.99
N ASP A 281 9.07 -10.94 -2.66
CA ASP A 281 10.21 -10.47 -3.46
C ASP A 281 11.31 -11.54 -3.52
N ALA A 282 11.61 -12.18 -2.39
CA ALA A 282 12.51 -13.32 -2.32
C ALA A 282 12.01 -14.52 -3.15
N ALA A 283 10.72 -14.86 -3.05
CA ALA A 283 10.13 -15.96 -3.80
C ALA A 283 10.19 -15.73 -5.31
N PHE A 284 9.93 -14.50 -5.77
CA PHE A 284 10.09 -14.14 -7.17
C PHE A 284 11.55 -14.32 -7.62
N ALA A 285 12.51 -13.81 -6.83
CA ALA A 285 13.93 -13.90 -7.15
C ALA A 285 14.43 -15.36 -7.23
N VAL A 286 14.13 -16.17 -6.21
CA VAL A 286 14.60 -17.57 -6.19
C VAL A 286 13.95 -18.42 -7.29
N GLN A 287 12.68 -18.17 -7.63
CA GLN A 287 12.03 -18.88 -8.73
C GLN A 287 12.60 -18.50 -10.08
N GLN A 288 12.94 -17.24 -10.32
CA GLN A 288 13.56 -16.80 -11.58
C GLN A 288 15.00 -17.37 -11.74
N LEU A 289 15.69 -17.61 -10.64
CA LEU A 289 16.98 -18.31 -10.66
C LEU A 289 16.85 -19.84 -10.77
N GLY A 290 15.64 -20.38 -10.83
CA GLY A 290 15.40 -21.83 -10.88
C GLY A 290 15.72 -22.57 -9.58
N LEU A 291 15.96 -21.86 -8.47
CA LEU A 291 16.35 -22.45 -7.19
C LEU A 291 15.20 -23.11 -6.45
N MET A 292 13.97 -22.65 -6.71
CA MET A 292 12.75 -23.13 -6.11
C MET A 292 11.54 -22.77 -6.96
N LYS A 293 10.47 -23.59 -6.87
CA LYS A 293 9.16 -23.30 -7.48
C LYS A 293 8.13 -23.18 -6.38
N PHE A 294 7.16 -22.27 -6.54
CA PHE A 294 6.02 -22.06 -5.65
C PHE A 294 4.73 -22.44 -6.37
N LYS A 295 3.85 -23.11 -5.64
CA LYS A 295 2.49 -23.37 -6.12
C LYS A 295 1.65 -22.08 -6.08
N ASP A 296 1.77 -21.33 -5.00
CA ASP A 296 1.12 -20.04 -4.79
C ASP A 296 2.07 -19.11 -4.01
N PHE A 297 2.49 -18.01 -4.61
CA PHE A 297 3.35 -17.00 -3.96
C PHE A 297 2.67 -16.33 -2.77
N GLY A 298 1.35 -16.23 -2.78
CA GLY A 298 0.58 -15.60 -1.72
C GLY A 298 0.23 -16.52 -0.56
N ASN A 299 0.42 -17.84 -0.73
CA ASN A 299 0.11 -18.84 0.29
C ASN A 299 1.15 -19.99 0.32
N PRO A 300 2.44 -19.68 0.53
CA PRO A 300 3.46 -20.70 0.65
C PRO A 300 3.27 -21.54 1.92
N THR A 301 3.57 -22.83 1.82
CA THR A 301 3.56 -23.77 2.95
C THR A 301 4.73 -23.54 3.90
N LYS A 302 4.67 -24.06 5.14
CA LYS A 302 5.80 -24.05 6.10
C LYS A 302 7.10 -24.58 5.47
N ALA A 303 7.01 -25.66 4.69
CA ALA A 303 8.18 -26.24 4.01
C ALA A 303 8.75 -25.28 2.94
N GLU A 304 7.89 -24.62 2.17
CA GLU A 304 8.31 -23.64 1.17
C GLU A 304 8.93 -22.41 1.84
N ILE A 305 8.34 -21.89 2.93
CA ILE A 305 8.87 -20.77 3.72
C ILE A 305 10.26 -21.13 4.28
N SER A 306 10.39 -22.30 4.93
CA SER A 306 11.67 -22.76 5.49
C SER A 306 12.75 -22.89 4.42
N ARG A 307 12.42 -23.47 3.26
CA ARG A 307 13.36 -23.61 2.15
C ARG A 307 13.75 -22.26 1.55
N LEU A 308 12.78 -21.36 1.37
CA LEU A 308 13.02 -19.99 0.88
C LEU A 308 14.04 -19.27 1.75
N PHE A 309 13.78 -19.19 3.07
CA PHE A 309 14.66 -18.46 3.98
C PHE A 309 15.99 -19.18 4.27
N LYS A 310 16.09 -20.50 4.08
CA LYS A 310 17.38 -21.20 4.03
C LYS A 310 18.21 -20.73 2.84
N ILE A 311 17.61 -20.59 1.65
CA ILE A 311 18.29 -20.04 0.46
C ILE A 311 18.70 -18.59 0.71
N MET A 312 17.77 -17.74 1.18
CA MET A 312 18.05 -16.33 1.47
C MET A 312 19.15 -16.17 2.53
N GLY A 313 19.15 -17.03 3.55
CA GLY A 313 20.21 -17.08 4.58
C GLY A 313 21.59 -17.40 4.00
N THR A 314 21.66 -18.24 2.97
CA THR A 314 22.92 -18.47 2.25
C THR A 314 23.41 -17.19 1.58
N TYR A 315 22.55 -16.46 0.89
CA TYR A 315 22.91 -15.18 0.27
C TYR A 315 23.29 -14.12 1.33
N LYS A 316 22.54 -14.04 2.45
CA LYS A 316 22.87 -13.13 3.58
C LYS A 316 24.27 -13.42 4.11
N LYS A 317 24.59 -14.70 4.41
CA LYS A 317 25.93 -15.12 4.88
C LYS A 317 27.03 -14.81 3.86
N GLN A 318 26.73 -14.84 2.58
CA GLN A 318 27.66 -14.47 1.52
C GLN A 318 27.82 -12.94 1.35
N GLY A 319 27.07 -12.12 2.12
CA GLY A 319 27.13 -10.67 2.06
C GLY A 319 26.40 -10.07 0.84
N GLN A 320 25.35 -10.72 0.34
CA GLN A 320 24.57 -10.20 -0.80
C GLN A 320 23.88 -8.88 -0.47
N PHE A 321 23.32 -8.78 0.74
CA PHE A 321 22.51 -7.63 1.15
C PHE A 321 23.36 -6.62 1.91
N ARG A 322 23.18 -5.33 1.58
CA ARG A 322 23.75 -4.20 2.31
C ARG A 322 22.90 -3.85 3.53
N ALA A 323 21.58 -3.86 3.35
CA ALA A 323 20.63 -3.46 4.40
C ALA A 323 19.27 -4.14 4.24
N PHE A 324 18.54 -4.13 5.35
CA PHE A 324 17.11 -4.43 5.42
C PHE A 324 16.42 -3.20 6.04
N TRP A 325 15.70 -2.42 5.23
CA TRP A 325 15.11 -1.16 5.66
C TRP A 325 13.65 -1.34 6.14
N ASP A 326 13.20 -0.46 7.01
CA ASP A 326 11.85 -0.47 7.59
C ASP A 326 11.11 0.84 7.33
N GLN A 327 11.78 1.98 7.51
CA GLN A 327 11.18 3.29 7.33
C GLN A 327 11.41 3.82 5.92
N PHE A 328 10.40 4.53 5.37
CA PHE A 328 10.46 5.09 4.02
C PHE A 328 11.73 5.95 3.76
N PRO A 329 12.16 6.84 4.69
CA PRO A 329 13.38 7.60 4.48
C PRO A 329 14.65 6.75 4.33
N ASP A 330 14.70 5.58 4.97
CA ASP A 330 15.89 4.71 4.89
C ASP A 330 16.11 4.21 3.45
N SER A 331 15.03 3.83 2.74
CA SER A 331 15.15 3.38 1.35
C SER A 331 15.64 4.51 0.43
N VAL A 332 15.19 5.74 0.66
CA VAL A 332 15.66 6.91 -0.11
C VAL A 332 17.14 7.15 0.14
N ASN A 333 17.57 7.15 1.42
CA ASN A 333 18.96 7.41 1.79
C ASN A 333 19.93 6.36 1.25
N LEU A 334 19.59 5.07 1.35
CA LEU A 334 20.40 3.97 0.83
C LEU A 334 20.70 4.09 -0.67
N MET A 335 19.70 4.47 -1.46
CA MET A 335 19.88 4.66 -2.90
C MET A 335 20.59 5.98 -3.22
N GLN A 336 20.28 7.05 -2.50
CA GLN A 336 20.89 8.37 -2.70
C GLN A 336 22.37 8.38 -2.34
N SER A 337 22.76 7.74 -1.25
CA SER A 337 24.15 7.60 -0.81
C SER A 337 24.97 6.65 -1.70
N LYS A 338 24.31 5.95 -2.64
CA LYS A 338 24.90 4.93 -3.50
C LYS A 338 25.41 3.67 -2.75
N GLU A 339 24.99 3.50 -1.50
CA GLU A 339 25.29 2.28 -0.74
C GLU A 339 24.64 1.06 -1.39
N VAL A 340 23.48 1.26 -2.02
CA VAL A 340 22.82 0.23 -2.81
C VAL A 340 22.67 0.66 -4.28
N VAL A 341 22.54 -0.32 -5.15
CA VAL A 341 22.29 -0.10 -6.59
C VAL A 341 20.98 -0.72 -7.03
N LEU A 342 20.42 -1.58 -6.21
CA LEU A 342 19.16 -2.27 -6.45
C LEU A 342 18.45 -2.48 -5.12
N GLU A 343 17.16 -2.18 -5.07
CA GLU A 343 16.41 -2.20 -3.82
C GLU A 343 14.93 -2.53 -4.05
N SER A 344 14.37 -3.47 -3.25
CA SER A 344 12.93 -3.57 -3.09
C SER A 344 12.43 -2.24 -2.53
N MET A 345 11.70 -1.47 -3.32
CA MET A 345 11.47 -0.04 -3.05
C MET A 345 10.05 0.35 -3.49
N TRP A 346 9.50 1.35 -2.85
CA TRP A 346 8.21 1.91 -3.23
C TRP A 346 8.34 3.00 -4.29
N SER A 347 7.33 3.12 -5.15
CA SER A 347 7.27 4.13 -6.21
C SER A 347 7.52 5.58 -5.73
N PRO A 348 7.00 6.04 -4.57
CA PRO A 348 7.31 7.37 -4.05
C PRO A 348 8.80 7.62 -3.81
N ALA A 349 9.55 6.62 -3.34
CA ALA A 349 11.00 6.76 -3.14
C ALA A 349 11.71 7.01 -4.48
N VAL A 350 11.34 6.27 -5.52
CA VAL A 350 11.87 6.49 -6.87
C VAL A 350 11.50 7.87 -7.40
N ALA A 351 10.25 8.31 -7.20
CA ALA A 351 9.80 9.63 -7.62
C ALA A 351 10.60 10.76 -6.92
N LEU A 352 10.83 10.61 -5.60
CA LEU A 352 11.60 11.57 -4.82
C LEU A 352 13.08 11.62 -5.23
N LEU A 353 13.69 10.46 -5.45
CA LEU A 353 15.07 10.36 -5.92
C LEU A 353 15.24 10.99 -7.31
N LYS A 354 14.30 10.76 -8.22
CA LYS A 354 14.31 11.41 -9.56
C LYS A 354 14.18 12.93 -9.44
N ALA A 355 13.28 13.42 -8.59
CA ALA A 355 13.13 14.85 -8.34
C ALA A 355 14.42 15.47 -7.75
N ALA A 356 15.19 14.69 -6.99
CA ALA A 356 16.51 15.07 -6.47
C ALA A 356 17.66 14.90 -7.49
N GLY A 357 17.37 14.47 -8.73
CA GLY A 357 18.39 14.29 -9.77
C GLY A 357 19.22 12.98 -9.64
N VAL A 358 18.80 12.06 -8.77
CA VAL A 358 19.47 10.75 -8.65
C VAL A 358 19.11 9.88 -9.87
N PRO A 359 20.09 9.20 -10.52
CA PRO A 359 19.85 8.40 -11.73
C PRO A 359 19.20 7.06 -11.36
N VAL A 360 17.97 7.10 -10.87
CA VAL A 360 17.19 5.94 -10.47
C VAL A 360 16.03 5.71 -11.45
N LEU A 361 15.76 4.43 -11.73
CA LEU A 361 14.60 3.99 -12.49
C LEU A 361 13.84 2.93 -11.68
N TYR A 362 12.55 2.79 -11.99
CA TYR A 362 11.71 1.74 -11.40
C TYR A 362 11.62 0.55 -12.35
N ALA A 363 11.97 -0.64 -11.89
CA ALA A 363 11.92 -1.84 -12.73
C ALA A 363 10.48 -2.16 -13.18
N ALA A 364 10.36 -2.72 -14.37
CA ALA A 364 9.11 -3.28 -14.92
C ALA A 364 9.35 -4.77 -15.25
N PRO A 365 9.56 -5.63 -14.25
CA PRO A 365 10.10 -6.97 -14.43
C PRO A 365 9.35 -7.77 -15.48
N PRO A 366 10.04 -8.52 -16.35
CA PRO A 366 9.38 -9.34 -17.37
C PRO A 366 8.43 -10.38 -16.74
N GLU A 367 8.72 -10.82 -15.54
CA GLU A 367 7.90 -11.77 -14.77
C GLU A 367 6.61 -11.18 -14.21
N GLY A 368 6.51 -9.87 -14.17
CA GLY A 368 5.38 -9.15 -13.61
C GLY A 368 5.66 -8.46 -12.27
N PHE A 369 4.68 -7.73 -11.80
CA PHE A 369 4.75 -6.88 -10.62
C PHE A 369 4.20 -7.59 -9.38
N ARG A 370 4.59 -7.08 -8.22
CA ARG A 370 3.91 -7.31 -6.95
C ARG A 370 2.78 -6.29 -6.80
N GLY A 371 1.55 -6.77 -6.71
CA GLY A 371 0.38 -5.92 -6.49
C GLY A 371 0.15 -5.63 -5.01
N TRP A 372 -0.28 -4.42 -4.70
CA TRP A 372 -0.77 -4.08 -3.37
C TRP A 372 -1.90 -3.05 -3.46
N CYS A 373 -2.67 -2.97 -2.40
CA CYS A 373 -3.73 -2.00 -2.23
C CYS A 373 -3.82 -1.63 -0.76
N SER A 374 -4.04 -0.37 -0.44
CA SER A 374 -4.44 0.03 0.90
C SER A 374 -5.94 -0.17 1.09
N ALA A 375 -6.35 -0.33 2.33
CA ALA A 375 -7.74 -0.34 2.75
C ALA A 375 -7.91 0.54 3.98
N THR A 376 -9.07 1.18 4.07
CA THR A 376 -9.41 2.08 5.18
C THR A 376 -10.44 1.42 6.08
N GLY A 377 -10.00 0.93 7.25
CA GLY A 377 -10.86 0.30 8.25
C GLY A 377 -11.34 1.29 9.32
N ILE A 378 -12.42 0.96 10.03
CA ILE A 378 -12.89 1.72 11.19
C ILE A 378 -12.71 0.85 12.44
N SER A 379 -12.14 1.43 13.51
CA SER A 379 -11.98 0.74 14.78
C SER A 379 -13.33 0.32 15.37
N ALA A 380 -13.41 -0.90 15.88
CA ALA A 380 -14.59 -1.37 16.62
C ALA A 380 -14.85 -0.57 17.92
N LYS A 381 -13.87 0.21 18.39
CA LYS A 381 -14.00 1.11 19.54
C LYS A 381 -14.71 2.43 19.22
N VAL A 382 -14.95 2.72 17.96
CA VAL A 382 -15.74 3.89 17.53
C VAL A 382 -17.22 3.56 17.66
N THR A 383 -17.80 3.88 18.83
CA THR A 383 -19.21 3.63 19.15
C THR A 383 -20.04 4.91 19.17
N ASP A 384 -19.42 6.08 19.32
CA ASP A 384 -20.08 7.38 19.25
C ASP A 384 -20.59 7.66 17.83
N PRO A 385 -21.88 7.96 17.62
CA PRO A 385 -22.47 8.13 16.29
C PRO A 385 -21.86 9.30 15.49
N ALA A 386 -21.51 10.42 16.16
CA ALA A 386 -20.93 11.57 15.49
C ALA A 386 -19.51 11.27 15.02
N ARG A 387 -18.72 10.59 15.85
CA ARG A 387 -17.37 10.12 15.50
C ARG A 387 -17.42 9.06 14.37
N LEU A 388 -18.37 8.14 14.42
CA LEU A 388 -18.55 7.15 13.35
C LEU A 388 -18.90 7.83 12.02
N GLN A 389 -19.78 8.85 12.07
CA GLN A 389 -20.08 9.64 10.87
C GLN A 389 -18.82 10.36 10.35
N ALA A 390 -17.98 10.93 11.22
CA ALA A 390 -16.72 11.55 10.82
C ALA A 390 -15.75 10.55 10.15
N CYS A 391 -15.73 9.29 10.59
CA CYS A 391 -14.98 8.24 9.89
C CYS A 391 -15.49 8.05 8.45
N TYR A 392 -16.81 7.98 8.25
CA TYR A 392 -17.40 7.89 6.91
C TYR A 392 -17.14 9.14 6.08
N ASP A 393 -17.22 10.32 6.68
CA ASP A 393 -16.97 11.59 5.99
C ASP A 393 -15.51 11.63 5.48
N TYR A 394 -14.56 11.19 6.29
CA TYR A 394 -13.16 11.06 5.87
C TYR A 394 -12.99 10.01 4.76
N ILE A 395 -13.56 8.82 4.90
CA ILE A 395 -13.55 7.79 3.86
C ILE A 395 -14.09 8.34 2.53
N ASN A 396 -15.22 9.05 2.57
CA ASN A 396 -15.82 9.64 1.38
C ASN A 396 -14.96 10.76 0.79
N TRP A 397 -14.33 11.59 1.64
CA TRP A 397 -13.44 12.66 1.23
C TRP A 397 -12.23 12.12 0.43
N MET A 398 -11.70 10.97 0.79
CA MET A 398 -10.55 10.35 0.09
C MET A 398 -10.81 10.18 -1.42
N TYR A 399 -12.06 10.03 -1.84
CA TYR A 399 -12.44 9.78 -3.24
C TYR A 399 -12.97 11.02 -3.97
N THR A 400 -12.88 12.20 -3.38
CA THR A 400 -13.35 13.45 -4.01
C THR A 400 -12.45 13.95 -5.13
N GLY A 401 -11.16 13.55 -5.14
CA GLY A 401 -10.18 13.85 -6.16
C GLY A 401 -8.87 14.42 -5.66
N PHE A 402 -8.88 15.22 -4.56
CA PHE A 402 -7.67 15.83 -4.00
C PHE A 402 -6.61 14.78 -3.63
N LEU A 403 -6.98 13.81 -2.79
CA LEU A 403 -6.05 12.74 -2.40
C LEU A 403 -5.58 11.95 -3.62
N GLY A 404 -6.48 11.67 -4.56
CA GLY A 404 -6.14 10.96 -5.79
C GLY A 404 -5.07 11.65 -6.62
N ALA A 405 -5.14 12.98 -6.74
CA ALA A 405 -4.14 13.78 -7.44
C ALA A 405 -2.79 13.81 -6.70
N ALA A 406 -2.83 14.01 -5.37
CA ALA A 406 -1.63 14.02 -4.52
C ALA A 406 -0.90 12.66 -4.54
N ILE A 407 -1.64 11.57 -4.40
CA ILE A 407 -1.12 10.19 -4.47
C ILE A 407 -0.55 9.88 -5.87
N MET A 408 -1.20 10.37 -6.93
CA MET A 408 -0.73 10.13 -8.29
C MET A 408 0.62 10.79 -8.57
N ARG A 409 0.90 11.97 -8.01
CA ARG A 409 2.22 12.61 -8.09
C ARG A 409 3.33 11.80 -7.43
N GLN A 410 3.00 10.87 -6.52
CA GLN A 410 3.94 9.92 -5.94
C GLN A 410 4.10 8.63 -6.77
N GLY A 411 3.39 8.52 -7.89
CA GLY A 411 3.38 7.32 -8.72
C GLY A 411 2.41 6.23 -8.26
N TYR A 412 1.49 6.52 -7.36
CA TYR A 412 0.42 5.62 -6.95
C TYR A 412 -0.88 5.88 -7.72
N TYR A 413 -1.83 4.99 -7.60
CA TYR A 413 -3.17 5.11 -8.16
C TYR A 413 -4.20 5.16 -7.05
N ILE A 414 -5.36 5.77 -7.30
CA ILE A 414 -6.51 5.73 -6.39
C ILE A 414 -7.63 4.86 -6.99
N ALA A 415 -8.41 4.19 -6.13
CA ALA A 415 -9.39 3.19 -6.55
C ALA A 415 -10.48 3.73 -7.50
N ASN A 416 -10.79 5.02 -7.46
CA ASN A 416 -11.70 5.69 -8.38
C ASN A 416 -10.99 6.62 -9.38
N GLY A 417 -9.71 6.39 -9.68
CA GLY A 417 -8.85 7.26 -10.49
C GLY A 417 -9.40 7.59 -11.89
N THR A 418 -10.28 6.75 -12.44
CA THR A 418 -10.98 7.05 -13.70
C THR A 418 -11.91 8.28 -13.62
N LYS A 419 -12.18 8.79 -12.41
CA LYS A 419 -12.99 10.01 -12.18
C LYS A 419 -12.16 11.28 -12.08
N LEU A 420 -10.84 11.16 -11.91
CA LEU A 420 -9.94 12.32 -11.82
C LEU A 420 -10.02 13.30 -13.00
N PRO A 421 -10.18 12.88 -14.28
CA PRO A 421 -10.37 13.83 -15.38
C PRO A 421 -11.54 14.78 -15.21
N GLY A 422 -12.61 14.36 -14.51
CA GLY A 422 -13.73 15.22 -14.13
C GLY A 422 -13.34 16.24 -13.05
N TRP A 423 -12.63 15.76 -12.01
CA TRP A 423 -12.18 16.61 -10.91
C TRP A 423 -11.12 17.65 -11.35
N ILE A 424 -10.21 17.31 -12.25
CA ILE A 424 -9.21 18.26 -12.81
C ILE A 424 -9.88 19.54 -13.36
N ARG A 425 -11.07 19.41 -13.91
CA ARG A 425 -11.83 20.53 -14.47
C ARG A 425 -12.62 21.34 -13.45
N SER A 426 -12.77 20.83 -12.23
CA SER A 426 -13.41 21.55 -11.12
C SER A 426 -12.56 22.71 -10.64
N ASP A 427 -13.17 23.62 -9.88
CA ASP A 427 -12.42 24.73 -9.26
C ASP A 427 -11.38 24.23 -8.27
N GLN A 428 -11.68 23.18 -7.51
CA GLN A 428 -10.73 22.55 -6.60
C GLN A 428 -9.54 21.93 -7.35
N GLY A 429 -9.80 21.23 -8.46
CA GLY A 429 -8.74 20.64 -9.28
C GLY A 429 -7.85 21.69 -9.93
N LYS A 430 -8.45 22.78 -10.44
CA LYS A 430 -7.72 23.93 -10.99
C LYS A 430 -6.88 24.63 -9.90
N ALA A 431 -7.42 24.81 -8.69
CA ALA A 431 -6.71 25.40 -7.57
C ALA A 431 -5.52 24.54 -7.10
N PHE A 432 -5.68 23.21 -7.10
CA PHE A 432 -4.58 22.28 -6.80
C PHE A 432 -3.52 22.27 -7.92
N GLY A 433 -3.89 22.61 -9.14
CA GLY A 433 -2.99 22.65 -10.28
C GLY A 433 -2.55 21.29 -10.79
N PHE A 434 -3.35 20.21 -10.58
CA PHE A 434 -3.14 18.93 -11.23
C PHE A 434 -3.72 18.97 -12.65
N THR A 435 -2.89 18.63 -13.63
CA THR A 435 -3.20 18.82 -15.04
C THR A 435 -3.56 17.53 -15.78
N SER A 436 -4.22 17.65 -16.92
CA SER A 436 -4.46 16.51 -17.80
C SER A 436 -3.15 15.88 -18.31
N ALA A 437 -2.08 16.66 -18.46
CA ALA A 437 -0.76 16.13 -18.86
C ALA A 437 -0.17 15.23 -17.76
N GLU A 438 -0.33 15.60 -16.47
CA GLU A 438 0.07 14.74 -15.35
C GLU A 438 -0.77 13.45 -15.30
N TYR A 439 -2.09 13.55 -15.49
CA TYR A 439 -2.95 12.39 -15.57
C TYR A 439 -2.56 11.45 -16.73
N ASP A 440 -2.31 12.02 -17.90
CA ASP A 440 -1.87 11.29 -19.09
C ASP A 440 -0.52 10.59 -18.88
N TYR A 441 0.41 11.22 -18.16
CA TYR A 441 1.68 10.62 -17.78
C TYR A 441 1.49 9.48 -16.78
N TRP A 442 0.84 9.77 -15.63
CA TRP A 442 0.76 8.82 -14.51
C TRP A 442 -0.23 7.68 -14.75
N TRP A 443 -1.40 7.98 -15.31
CA TRP A 443 -2.45 7.00 -15.60
C TRP A 443 -2.32 6.44 -17.01
N GLY A 444 -2.17 7.32 -17.97
CA GLY A 444 -2.11 6.98 -19.40
C GLY A 444 -0.78 6.38 -19.85
N GLY A 445 0.30 6.54 -19.07
CA GLY A 445 1.65 6.10 -19.42
C GLY A 445 2.21 6.80 -20.65
N LYS A 446 1.68 8.00 -20.97
CA LYS A 446 2.15 8.81 -22.09
C LYS A 446 3.48 9.47 -21.75
N THR A 447 4.27 9.79 -22.76
CA THR A 447 5.46 10.61 -22.59
C THR A 447 5.07 12.00 -22.09
N ALA A 448 5.79 12.52 -21.09
CA ALA A 448 5.59 13.87 -20.58
C ALA A 448 5.89 14.87 -21.70
N PRO A 449 4.93 15.72 -22.10
CA PRO A 449 5.12 16.64 -23.22
C PRO A 449 6.08 17.81 -22.90
N ARG A 450 6.33 18.04 -21.61
CA ARG A 450 7.22 19.03 -21.01
C ARG A 450 7.54 18.60 -19.61
N ASP A 451 8.36 19.37 -18.90
CA ASP A 451 8.55 19.18 -17.45
C ASP A 451 7.21 19.32 -16.73
N LEU A 452 6.89 18.37 -15.84
CA LEU A 452 5.64 18.31 -15.07
C LEU A 452 5.93 18.33 -13.58
N PRO A 453 4.96 18.78 -12.76
CA PRO A 453 5.01 18.57 -11.33
C PRO A 453 4.99 17.07 -10.97
N GLY A 454 5.61 16.73 -9.85
CA GLY A 454 5.64 15.38 -9.30
C GLY A 454 5.48 15.41 -7.78
N ILE A 455 6.22 14.55 -7.09
CA ILE A 455 6.08 14.32 -5.65
C ILE A 455 6.33 15.55 -4.78
N THR A 456 7.20 16.48 -5.19
CA THR A 456 7.45 17.73 -4.45
C THR A 456 6.53 18.87 -4.88
N GLY A 457 5.70 18.66 -5.88
CA GLY A 457 4.83 19.68 -6.48
C GLY A 457 5.56 20.65 -7.42
N LYS A 458 6.87 20.51 -7.60
CA LYS A 458 7.66 21.40 -8.48
C LYS A 458 7.63 20.93 -9.92
N VAL A 459 7.50 21.87 -10.84
CA VAL A 459 7.72 21.61 -12.27
C VAL A 459 9.17 21.18 -12.46
N GLY A 460 9.35 20.02 -13.12
CA GLY A 460 10.67 19.43 -13.30
C GLY A 460 10.93 18.18 -12.46
N ASP A 461 10.06 17.86 -11.51
CA ASP A 461 10.10 16.57 -10.82
C ASP A 461 9.94 15.40 -11.79
N VAL A 462 9.11 15.58 -12.81
CA VAL A 462 8.99 14.70 -13.96
C VAL A 462 9.56 15.40 -15.19
N LYS A 463 10.60 14.85 -15.78
CA LYS A 463 11.26 15.45 -16.93
C LYS A 463 10.47 15.26 -18.23
N GLY A 464 10.37 16.32 -19.01
CA GLY A 464 9.84 16.27 -20.37
C GLY A 464 10.57 15.23 -21.23
N GLY A 465 9.85 14.59 -22.14
CA GLY A 465 10.40 13.52 -22.97
C GLY A 465 10.51 12.16 -22.29
N THR A 466 10.24 12.04 -20.96
CA THR A 466 10.26 10.76 -20.25
C THR A 466 8.88 10.11 -20.21
N ALA A 467 8.84 8.79 -20.18
CA ALA A 467 7.62 8.01 -19.99
C ALA A 467 7.68 7.25 -18.66
N ARG A 468 6.51 6.97 -18.08
CA ARG A 468 6.41 6.16 -16.86
C ARG A 468 6.87 4.73 -17.12
N GLU A 469 7.70 4.20 -16.24
CA GLU A 469 8.18 2.82 -16.30
C GLU A 469 7.01 1.82 -16.20
N GLY A 470 7.03 0.81 -17.05
CA GLY A 470 5.95 -0.17 -17.16
C GLY A 470 4.75 0.33 -17.97
N GLY A 471 4.72 1.61 -18.36
CA GLY A 471 3.71 2.21 -19.25
C GLY A 471 2.38 2.52 -18.56
N ALA A 472 1.31 2.47 -19.35
CA ALA A 472 -0.04 2.81 -18.90
C ALA A 472 -0.56 1.95 -17.75
N PHE A 473 -1.48 2.52 -16.96
CA PHE A 473 -2.21 1.84 -15.88
C PHE A 473 -2.64 0.42 -16.26
N ASN A 474 -3.34 0.24 -17.38
CA ASN A 474 -3.81 -1.06 -17.82
C ASN A 474 -2.69 -2.08 -18.06
N LYS A 475 -1.57 -1.63 -18.62
CA LYS A 475 -0.41 -2.51 -18.86
C LYS A 475 0.24 -2.96 -17.56
N ARG A 476 0.27 -2.11 -16.56
CA ARG A 476 0.89 -2.39 -15.25
C ARG A 476 0.03 -3.36 -14.44
N ILE A 477 -1.27 -3.06 -14.26
CA ILE A 477 -2.17 -3.90 -13.45
C ILE A 477 -2.44 -5.27 -14.07
N CYS A 478 -2.37 -5.39 -15.40
CA CYS A 478 -2.54 -6.67 -16.09
C CYS A 478 -1.32 -7.58 -15.98
N ARG A 479 -0.25 -7.12 -15.35
CA ARG A 479 0.98 -7.87 -15.14
C ARG A 479 1.25 -8.18 -13.68
N TYR A 480 0.23 -8.19 -12.82
CA TYR A 480 0.40 -8.66 -11.46
C TYR A 480 0.74 -10.16 -11.44
N ARG A 481 1.87 -10.48 -10.82
CA ARG A 481 2.28 -11.85 -10.56
C ARG A 481 1.64 -12.39 -9.29
N SER A 482 1.69 -11.59 -8.23
CA SER A 482 1.01 -11.86 -6.97
C SER A 482 0.66 -10.54 -6.27
N TRP A 483 -0.40 -10.56 -5.50
CA TRP A 483 -0.72 -9.51 -4.54
C TRP A 483 -0.02 -9.75 -3.23
N ASN A 484 0.33 -8.68 -2.51
CA ASN A 484 0.81 -8.79 -1.15
C ASN A 484 -0.14 -9.66 -0.33
N SER A 485 0.42 -10.55 0.45
CA SER A 485 -0.36 -11.56 1.15
C SER A 485 0.35 -12.02 2.41
N TYR A 486 -0.45 -12.34 3.43
CA TYR A 486 -0.03 -13.27 4.45
C TYR A 486 -0.57 -14.67 4.09
N PRO A 487 0.28 -15.71 4.14
CA PRO A 487 -0.18 -17.09 3.95
C PRO A 487 -1.01 -17.56 5.15
N ARG A 488 -1.61 -18.75 5.06
CA ARG A 488 -2.21 -19.42 6.24
C ARG A 488 -1.22 -19.56 7.38
N GLU A 489 0.05 -19.76 7.04
CA GLU A 489 1.17 -19.89 7.97
C GLU A 489 1.79 -18.52 8.33
N ALA A 490 0.95 -17.49 8.52
CA ALA A 490 1.41 -16.12 8.75
C ALA A 490 2.36 -15.99 9.95
N VAL A 491 2.01 -16.61 11.07
CA VAL A 491 2.85 -16.63 12.29
C VAL A 491 4.21 -17.24 12.01
N PHE A 492 4.22 -18.42 11.36
CA PHE A 492 5.44 -19.10 10.99
C PHE A 492 6.30 -18.26 10.03
N LEU A 493 5.66 -17.57 9.08
CA LEU A 493 6.36 -16.65 8.18
C LEU A 493 7.01 -15.50 8.94
N VAL A 494 6.25 -14.81 9.80
CA VAL A 494 6.77 -13.67 10.59
C VAL A 494 7.94 -14.11 11.48
N THR A 495 7.81 -15.22 12.20
CA THR A 495 8.88 -15.78 13.02
C THR A 495 10.12 -16.14 12.18
N THR A 496 9.91 -16.75 11.02
CA THR A 496 11.03 -17.14 10.12
C THR A 496 11.75 -15.92 9.58
N VAL A 497 11.02 -14.86 9.20
CA VAL A 497 11.61 -13.60 8.72
C VAL A 497 12.38 -12.91 9.84
N ASN A 498 11.83 -12.84 11.06
CA ASN A 498 12.53 -12.24 12.20
C ASN A 498 13.84 -12.98 12.50
N ASN A 499 13.82 -14.31 12.51
CA ASN A 499 15.04 -15.14 12.70
C ASN A 499 16.03 -14.94 11.55
N PHE A 500 15.57 -14.71 10.34
CA PHE A 500 16.44 -14.41 9.20
C PHE A 500 17.07 -13.02 9.33
N LEU A 501 16.36 -12.04 9.86
CA LEU A 501 16.84 -10.66 10.05
C LEU A 501 17.84 -10.54 11.21
N ALA A 502 17.64 -11.30 12.29
CA ALA A 502 18.60 -11.42 13.37
C ALA A 502 19.94 -12.02 12.86
#